data_92d7b2a400d81d46ee73af3eaf4b7284
#
_entry.id   92d7b2a400d81d46ee73af3eaf4b7284
#
_cell.length_a   1.000
_cell.length_b   1.000
_cell.length_c   1.000
_cell.angle_alpha   90.00
_cell.angle_beta   90.00
_cell.angle_gamma   90.00
#
_symmetry.space_group_name_H-M   'P 1'
#
loop_
_entity.id
_entity.type
_entity.pdbx_description
1 polymer ?
#
loop_
_entity_poly.entity_id
_entity_poly.type
_entity_poly.pdbx_seq_one_letter_code
_entity_poly.pdbx_strand_id
1 'polypeptide(L)'
;MNIRKTTLPIKYWNDLETRIISPEDENGRKVEIGYFFGVQFTGHSIHYPQPLIYSHYDNNLILPTKEMFMSLGRGTVYEDKMEYDVNIEKTESIQDDFVYYFVYNTANYFHFIYDTLPYLYGYFNEKKYFPNLKLLVSPPEGKNDLYPFVWDTFELLGITRDDVIFLDTKTRYNTVLVGSSLTHDGLSDPPPLSLIHI
;
A
#
# COMPACT_ATOMS: atom_id res chain seq x y z
N MET A 1 4.26 -19.64 17.92
CA MET A 1 4.22 -18.60 16.88
C MET A 1 4.91 -19.16 15.65
N ASN A 2 4.15 -19.50 14.58
CA ASN A 2 4.73 -20.09 13.38
C ASN A 2 5.06 -18.97 12.38
N ILE A 3 6.20 -18.32 12.60
CA ILE A 3 6.75 -17.34 11.65
C ILE A 3 7.77 -18.08 10.79
N ARG A 4 7.59 -18.00 9.48
CA ARG A 4 8.56 -18.48 8.50
C ARG A 4 9.47 -17.32 8.10
N LYS A 5 10.73 -17.38 8.52
CA LYS A 5 11.75 -16.49 7.95
C LYS A 5 12.17 -17.07 6.60
N THR A 6 12.14 -16.27 5.57
CA THR A 6 12.48 -16.68 4.20
C THR A 6 13.07 -15.51 3.42
N THR A 7 13.93 -15.82 2.48
CA THR A 7 14.42 -14.87 1.48
C THR A 7 13.60 -15.06 0.22
N LEU A 8 13.00 -14.01 -0.29
CA LEU A 8 12.11 -14.04 -1.44
C LEU A 8 12.54 -13.06 -2.52
N PRO A 9 12.35 -13.41 -3.80
CA PRO A 9 12.54 -12.48 -4.88
C PRO A 9 11.52 -11.34 -4.80
N ILE A 10 11.94 -10.17 -5.30
CA ILE A 10 11.13 -8.96 -5.36
C ILE A 10 10.72 -8.72 -6.81
N LYS A 11 9.44 -8.46 -7.02
CA LYS A 11 8.92 -7.86 -8.25
C LYS A 11 8.58 -6.40 -8.02
N TYR A 12 8.90 -5.57 -8.98
CA TYR A 12 8.51 -4.17 -8.96
C TYR A 12 7.12 -3.99 -9.57
N TRP A 13 6.48 -2.92 -9.15
CA TRP A 13 5.21 -2.47 -9.70
C TRP A 13 5.21 -2.37 -11.23
N ASN A 14 6.29 -1.84 -11.81
CA ASN A 14 6.41 -1.64 -13.26
C ASN A 14 6.43 -2.95 -14.08
N ASP A 15 6.65 -4.08 -13.41
CA ASP A 15 6.67 -5.41 -14.04
C ASP A 15 5.29 -6.09 -13.99
N LEU A 16 4.28 -5.38 -13.53
CA LEU A 16 2.93 -5.91 -13.32
C LEU A 16 1.93 -5.25 -14.29
N GLU A 17 0.86 -5.97 -14.58
CA GLU A 17 -0.26 -5.40 -15.31
C GLU A 17 -1.00 -4.40 -14.42
N THR A 18 -1.05 -3.16 -14.88
CA THR A 18 -1.75 -2.07 -14.20
C THR A 18 -2.80 -1.46 -15.12
N ARG A 19 -3.78 -0.79 -14.53
CA ARG A 19 -4.78 -0.02 -15.25
C ARG A 19 -4.59 1.47 -14.99
N ILE A 20 -4.38 2.24 -16.04
CA ILE A 20 -4.30 3.71 -15.94
C ILE A 20 -5.71 4.26 -15.66
N ILE A 21 -5.82 5.10 -14.64
CA ILE A 21 -7.08 5.69 -14.19
C ILE A 21 -7.12 7.22 -14.25
N SER A 22 -6.01 7.85 -14.59
CA SER A 22 -5.94 9.31 -14.77
C SER A 22 -5.34 9.68 -16.11
N PRO A 23 -5.62 10.89 -16.63
CA PRO A 23 -4.81 11.47 -17.68
C PRO A 23 -3.37 11.65 -17.21
N GLU A 24 -2.47 11.78 -18.15
CA GLU A 24 -1.07 12.15 -17.92
C GLU A 24 -1.00 13.61 -17.47
N ASP A 25 -0.22 13.88 -16.41
CA ASP A 25 0.03 15.26 -15.99
C ASP A 25 1.14 15.91 -16.86
N GLU A 26 1.46 17.17 -16.57
CA GLU A 26 2.50 17.94 -17.29
C GLU A 26 3.90 17.33 -17.19
N ASN A 27 4.14 16.43 -16.22
CA ASN A 27 5.40 15.73 -16.02
C ASN A 27 5.35 14.28 -16.52
N GLY A 28 4.31 13.90 -17.26
CA GLY A 28 4.14 12.55 -17.79
C GLY A 28 3.68 11.52 -16.76
N ARG A 29 3.22 11.95 -15.57
CA ARG A 29 2.79 11.04 -14.51
C ARG A 29 1.32 10.64 -14.67
N LYS A 30 1.04 9.39 -14.38
CA LYS A 30 -0.30 8.78 -14.43
C LYS A 30 -0.60 8.09 -13.12
N VAL A 31 -1.86 8.05 -12.75
CA VAL A 31 -2.29 7.15 -11.68
C VAL A 31 -2.65 5.81 -12.29
N GLU A 32 -2.03 4.79 -11.78
CA GLU A 32 -2.25 3.41 -12.18
C GLU A 32 -2.78 2.61 -11.00
N ILE A 33 -3.61 1.61 -11.27
CA ILE A 33 -4.11 0.67 -10.28
C ILE A 33 -3.61 -0.73 -10.64
N GLY A 34 -2.93 -1.36 -9.69
CA GLY A 34 -2.59 -2.78 -9.75
C GLY A 34 -3.61 -3.60 -8.98
N TYR A 35 -3.91 -4.79 -9.50
CA TYR A 35 -4.80 -5.77 -8.89
C TYR A 35 -3.97 -6.99 -8.49
N PHE A 36 -4.02 -7.34 -7.21
CA PHE A 36 -3.27 -8.45 -6.66
C PHE A 36 -4.23 -9.48 -6.06
N PHE A 37 -4.00 -10.75 -6.37
CA PHE A 37 -4.90 -11.83 -5.99
C PHE A 37 -4.21 -12.82 -5.05
N GLY A 38 -4.93 -13.25 -4.02
CA GLY A 38 -4.44 -14.26 -3.08
C GLY A 38 -3.16 -13.85 -2.35
N VAL A 39 -3.08 -12.61 -1.92
CA VAL A 39 -1.90 -12.03 -1.28
C VAL A 39 -2.05 -11.94 0.24
N GLN A 40 -0.92 -11.84 0.91
CA GLN A 40 -0.79 -11.61 2.34
C GLN A 40 0.23 -10.50 2.56
N PHE A 41 0.14 -9.80 3.68
CA PHE A 41 1.11 -8.79 4.02
C PHE A 41 2.16 -9.36 4.97
N THR A 42 3.41 -8.95 4.79
CA THR A 42 4.48 -9.26 5.73
C THR A 42 4.33 -8.43 6.99
N GLY A 43 4.96 -8.85 8.10
CA GLY A 43 5.08 -8.00 9.28
C GLY A 43 5.93 -6.76 8.99
N HIS A 44 5.82 -5.77 9.86
CA HIS A 44 6.70 -4.60 9.80
C HIS A 44 8.16 -5.03 9.85
N SER A 45 8.97 -4.52 8.94
CA SER A 45 10.42 -4.63 9.01
C SER A 45 10.95 -3.56 9.96
N ILE A 46 12.03 -3.87 10.71
CA ILE A 46 12.75 -2.86 11.51
C ILE A 46 13.26 -1.69 10.67
N HIS A 47 13.40 -1.89 9.37
CA HIS A 47 13.96 -0.90 8.44
C HIS A 47 12.91 -0.22 7.59
N TYR A 48 11.68 -0.76 7.59
CA TYR A 48 10.58 -0.22 6.81
C TYR A 48 9.25 -0.36 7.55
N PRO A 49 8.55 0.75 7.83
CA PRO A 49 7.33 0.72 8.63
C PRO A 49 6.10 0.17 7.89
N GLN A 50 6.21 -0.06 6.59
CA GLN A 50 5.10 -0.54 5.78
C GLN A 50 5.22 -2.04 5.49
N PRO A 51 4.13 -2.81 5.64
CA PRO A 51 4.10 -4.20 5.23
C PRO A 51 4.29 -4.35 3.72
N LEU A 52 5.08 -5.35 3.32
CA LEU A 52 5.21 -5.73 1.92
C LEU A 52 4.12 -6.72 1.53
N ILE A 53 3.76 -6.74 0.26
CA ILE A 53 2.80 -7.70 -0.28
C ILE A 53 3.53 -8.99 -0.64
N TYR A 54 3.04 -10.11 -0.11
CA TYR A 54 3.49 -11.45 -0.46
C TYR A 54 2.46 -12.14 -1.34
N SER A 55 2.87 -12.56 -2.53
CA SER A 55 2.06 -13.37 -3.44
C SER A 55 2.20 -14.85 -3.11
N HIS A 56 1.10 -15.50 -2.74
CA HIS A 56 1.06 -16.94 -2.53
C HIS A 56 1.20 -17.74 -3.83
N TYR A 57 0.77 -17.18 -4.96
CA TYR A 57 0.82 -17.84 -6.25
C TYR A 57 2.23 -17.85 -6.84
N ASP A 58 2.90 -16.70 -6.80
CA ASP A 58 4.22 -16.54 -7.44
C ASP A 58 5.37 -16.79 -6.47
N ASN A 59 5.07 -16.92 -5.17
CA ASN A 59 6.05 -17.04 -4.09
C ASN A 59 7.11 -15.92 -4.14
N ASN A 60 6.66 -14.68 -4.32
CA ASN A 60 7.49 -13.50 -4.36
C ASN A 60 6.92 -12.36 -3.52
N LEU A 61 7.75 -11.34 -3.31
CA LEU A 61 7.33 -10.06 -2.73
C LEU A 61 7.01 -9.09 -3.85
N ILE A 62 6.03 -8.24 -3.58
CA ILE A 62 5.61 -7.16 -4.47
C ILE A 62 5.83 -5.86 -3.71
N LEU A 63 6.61 -4.97 -4.30
CA LEU A 63 6.72 -3.59 -3.84
C LEU A 63 5.58 -2.78 -4.45
N PRO A 64 4.68 -2.26 -3.59
CA PRO A 64 3.52 -1.51 -4.08
C PRO A 64 3.90 -0.25 -4.84
N THR A 65 5.06 0.32 -4.56
CA THR A 65 5.58 1.47 -5.31
C THR A 65 7.08 1.37 -5.48
N LYS A 66 7.62 1.96 -6.53
CA LYS A 66 9.05 1.99 -6.81
C LYS A 66 9.84 2.75 -5.74
N GLU A 67 9.22 3.77 -5.16
CA GLU A 67 9.80 4.62 -4.13
C GLU A 67 9.96 3.89 -2.80
N MET A 68 9.10 2.92 -2.53
CA MET A 68 9.23 2.08 -1.34
C MET A 68 10.56 1.31 -1.33
N PHE A 69 11.09 0.97 -2.50
CA PHE A 69 12.40 0.36 -2.62
C PHE A 69 13.52 1.28 -2.11
N MET A 70 13.48 2.56 -2.47
CA MET A 70 14.45 3.55 -2.01
C MET A 70 14.43 3.71 -0.48
N SER A 71 13.29 3.45 0.13
CA SER A 71 13.06 3.55 1.57
C SER A 71 13.34 2.25 2.33
N LEU A 72 13.44 1.09 1.65
CA LEU A 72 13.66 -0.23 2.28
C LEU A 72 14.98 -0.35 3.04
N GLY A 73 15.79 0.65 2.94
CA GLY A 73 16.93 0.80 3.81
C GLY A 73 18.15 0.01 3.41
N ARG A 74 19.20 0.56 3.81
CA ARG A 74 20.55 0.09 3.59
C ARG A 74 20.76 -1.21 4.39
N GLY A 75 20.85 -2.33 3.72
CA GLY A 75 21.41 -3.54 4.29
C GLY A 75 20.51 -4.78 4.38
N THR A 76 19.25 -4.72 3.92
CA THR A 76 18.35 -5.86 3.89
C THR A 76 17.89 -6.26 2.49
N VAL A 77 18.16 -5.44 1.50
CA VAL A 77 17.91 -5.73 0.09
C VAL A 77 19.22 -6.19 -0.55
N TYR A 78 19.19 -7.38 -1.09
CA TYR A 78 20.27 -7.88 -1.93
C TYR A 78 20.01 -7.37 -3.36
N GLU A 79 20.40 -6.12 -3.63
CA GLU A 79 20.12 -5.43 -4.90
C GLU A 79 20.61 -6.21 -6.12
N ASP A 80 21.74 -6.89 -5.99
CA ASP A 80 22.34 -7.73 -7.03
C ASP A 80 21.51 -9.01 -7.31
N LYS A 81 20.70 -9.45 -6.34
CA LYS A 81 19.87 -10.65 -6.45
C LYS A 81 18.38 -10.36 -6.48
N MET A 82 17.99 -9.11 -6.26
CA MET A 82 16.58 -8.72 -6.15
C MET A 82 15.80 -9.59 -5.16
N GLU A 83 16.38 -9.81 -3.99
CA GLU A 83 15.84 -10.65 -2.93
C GLU A 83 15.74 -9.87 -1.62
N TYR A 84 14.82 -10.25 -0.76
CA TYR A 84 14.60 -9.63 0.53
C TYR A 84 14.23 -10.64 1.61
N ASP A 85 14.79 -10.46 2.81
CA ASP A 85 14.49 -11.29 3.97
C ASP A 85 13.20 -10.81 4.65
N VAL A 86 12.22 -11.69 4.73
CA VAL A 86 10.92 -11.40 5.34
C VAL A 86 10.49 -12.46 6.35
N ASN A 87 9.61 -12.02 7.23
CA ASN A 87 8.84 -12.91 8.09
C ASN A 87 7.40 -13.01 7.56
N ILE A 88 6.98 -14.22 7.21
CA ILE A 88 5.61 -14.50 6.80
C ILE A 88 4.93 -15.29 7.91
N GLU A 89 3.84 -14.76 8.40
CA GLU A 89 3.02 -15.45 9.40
C GLU A 89 2.16 -16.52 8.73
N LYS A 90 1.77 -17.54 9.50
CA LYS A 90 0.83 -18.54 9.01
C LYS A 90 -0.53 -17.89 8.81
N THR A 91 -1.13 -18.09 7.64
CA THR A 91 -2.49 -17.65 7.35
C THR A 91 -3.50 -18.29 8.33
N GLU A 92 -4.28 -17.46 9.01
CA GLU A 92 -5.31 -17.87 9.97
C GLU A 92 -6.73 -17.53 9.45
N SER A 93 -6.85 -16.55 8.53
CA SER A 93 -8.12 -16.11 7.97
C SER A 93 -8.00 -15.71 6.50
N ILE A 94 -9.16 -15.56 5.86
CA ILE A 94 -9.29 -15.11 4.46
C ILE A 94 -10.24 -13.92 4.44
N GLN A 95 -9.86 -12.86 3.76
CA GLN A 95 -10.70 -11.71 3.45
C GLN A 95 -11.15 -11.79 1.99
N ASP A 96 -12.45 -11.96 1.79
CA ASP A 96 -13.04 -12.11 0.47
C ASP A 96 -13.44 -10.79 -0.19
N ASP A 97 -13.73 -9.75 0.61
CA ASP A 97 -14.03 -8.41 0.08
C ASP A 97 -12.85 -7.82 -0.69
N PHE A 98 -13.16 -7.02 -1.68
CA PHE A 98 -12.16 -6.21 -2.35
C PHE A 98 -11.66 -5.13 -1.39
N VAL A 99 -10.34 -5.04 -1.27
CA VAL A 99 -9.70 -4.03 -0.42
C VAL A 99 -8.75 -3.16 -1.25
N TYR A 100 -8.71 -1.89 -0.94
CA TYR A 100 -7.75 -0.93 -1.48
C TYR A 100 -6.68 -0.66 -0.43
N TYR A 101 -5.44 -1.04 -0.70
CA TYR A 101 -4.35 -0.84 0.24
C TYR A 101 -3.91 0.62 0.26
N PHE A 102 -4.14 1.26 1.40
CA PHE A 102 -3.76 2.63 1.66
C PHE A 102 -2.31 2.66 2.17
N VAL A 103 -1.42 2.80 1.22
CA VAL A 103 0.03 2.73 1.41
C VAL A 103 0.54 3.98 2.11
N TYR A 104 1.63 3.84 2.84
CA TYR A 104 2.46 4.86 3.41
C TYR A 104 2.15 5.22 4.87
N ASN A 105 2.26 6.46 5.28
CA ASN A 105 2.44 6.82 6.69
C ASN A 105 1.21 7.47 7.30
N THR A 106 0.56 6.78 8.24
CA THR A 106 -0.54 7.32 9.04
C THR A 106 -0.10 7.85 10.41
N ALA A 107 1.20 7.79 10.72
CA ALA A 107 1.74 8.18 12.02
C ALA A 107 2.25 9.62 12.07
N ASN A 108 2.67 10.17 10.94
CA ASN A 108 3.21 11.51 10.83
C ASN A 108 2.26 12.40 10.03
N TYR A 109 1.78 13.48 10.63
CA TYR A 109 0.79 14.37 10.02
C TYR A 109 1.25 14.95 8.67
N PHE A 110 2.52 15.40 8.58
CA PHE A 110 3.06 15.94 7.33
C PHE A 110 3.06 14.87 6.22
N HIS A 111 3.64 13.71 6.50
CA HIS A 111 3.67 12.61 5.54
C HIS A 111 2.28 12.08 5.19
N PHE A 112 1.35 12.12 6.15
CA PHE A 112 -0.03 11.74 5.87
C PHE A 112 -0.66 12.66 4.83
N ILE A 113 -0.55 13.98 5.01
CA ILE A 113 -1.17 14.95 4.08
C ILE A 113 -0.48 14.94 2.71
N TYR A 114 0.86 14.96 2.69
CA TYR A 114 1.60 15.11 1.43
C TYR A 114 1.80 13.81 0.66
N ASP A 115 2.08 12.72 1.37
CA ASP A 115 2.55 11.49 0.75
C ASP A 115 1.46 10.40 0.73
N THR A 116 0.62 10.35 1.75
CA THR A 116 -0.34 9.26 1.95
C THR A 116 -1.73 9.61 1.39
N LEU A 117 -2.23 10.79 1.73
CA LEU A 117 -3.58 11.20 1.35
C LEU A 117 -3.85 11.17 -0.16
N PRO A 118 -2.90 11.54 -1.05
CA PRO A 118 -3.09 11.44 -2.49
C PRO A 118 -3.43 10.05 -3.02
N TYR A 119 -3.03 8.96 -2.32
CA TYR A 119 -3.41 7.60 -2.71
C TYR A 119 -4.92 7.36 -2.69
N LEU A 120 -5.71 8.17 -1.96
CA LEU A 120 -7.17 8.08 -1.95
C LEU A 120 -7.80 8.40 -3.31
N TYR A 121 -7.09 9.06 -4.21
CA TYR A 121 -7.57 9.25 -5.58
C TYR A 121 -7.93 7.91 -6.23
N GLY A 122 -7.03 6.93 -6.13
CA GLY A 122 -7.28 5.58 -6.63
C GLY A 122 -8.49 4.92 -5.92
N TYR A 123 -8.56 5.02 -4.60
CA TYR A 123 -9.67 4.48 -3.82
C TYR A 123 -11.02 5.01 -4.28
N PHE A 124 -11.17 6.33 -4.38
CA PHE A 124 -12.43 6.94 -4.82
C PHE A 124 -12.78 6.62 -6.26
N ASN A 125 -11.76 6.49 -7.13
CA ASN A 125 -12.01 6.08 -8.50
C ASN A 125 -12.53 4.64 -8.57
N GLU A 126 -11.91 3.71 -7.85
CA GLU A 126 -12.29 2.30 -7.84
C GLU A 126 -13.61 2.05 -7.11
N LYS A 127 -13.92 2.81 -6.07
CA LYS A 127 -15.18 2.68 -5.33
C LYS A 127 -16.42 2.93 -6.20
N LYS A 128 -16.27 3.64 -7.32
CA LYS A 128 -17.36 3.81 -8.32
C LYS A 128 -17.73 2.51 -9.01
N TYR A 129 -16.78 1.60 -9.17
CA TYR A 129 -16.96 0.29 -9.80
C TYR A 129 -17.19 -0.82 -8.77
N PHE A 130 -16.62 -0.66 -7.57
CA PHE A 130 -16.72 -1.60 -6.46
C PHE A 130 -17.31 -0.87 -5.22
N PRO A 131 -18.64 -0.70 -5.13
CA PRO A 131 -19.26 0.10 -4.06
C PRO A 131 -18.93 -0.39 -2.64
N ASN A 132 -18.68 -1.70 -2.49
CA ASN A 132 -18.29 -2.33 -1.21
C ASN A 132 -16.79 -2.36 -0.96
N LEU A 133 -15.98 -1.70 -1.82
CA LEU A 133 -14.54 -1.59 -1.64
C LEU A 133 -14.20 -1.01 -0.27
N LYS A 134 -13.36 -1.71 0.48
CA LYS A 134 -12.88 -1.26 1.79
C LYS A 134 -11.47 -0.68 1.67
N LEU A 135 -11.17 0.26 2.53
CA LEU A 135 -9.84 0.85 2.65
C LEU A 135 -9.02 0.00 3.64
N LEU A 136 -7.98 -0.65 3.16
CA LEU A 136 -7.08 -1.45 3.98
C LEU A 136 -5.94 -0.56 4.50
N VAL A 137 -5.90 -0.36 5.80
CA VAL A 137 -4.98 0.60 6.44
C VAL A 137 -4.10 -0.11 7.46
N SER A 138 -2.82 0.19 7.43
CA SER A 138 -1.91 -0.22 8.49
C SER A 138 -1.95 0.81 9.63
N PRO A 139 -2.36 0.45 10.85
CA PRO A 139 -2.26 1.37 11.98
C PRO A 139 -0.78 1.65 12.29
N PRO A 140 -0.48 2.78 12.94
CA PRO A 140 0.88 3.08 13.39
C PRO A 140 1.44 1.98 14.30
N GLU A 141 2.75 1.78 14.24
CA GLU A 141 3.42 0.75 15.04
C GLU A 141 3.07 0.86 16.53
N GLY A 142 2.70 -0.28 17.11
CA GLY A 142 2.29 -0.37 18.52
C GLY A 142 0.92 0.25 18.83
N LYS A 143 0.13 0.61 17.84
CA LYS A 143 -1.23 1.10 17.98
C LYS A 143 -2.25 0.12 17.39
N ASN A 144 -3.44 0.14 17.98
CA ASN A 144 -4.59 -0.65 17.51
C ASN A 144 -5.62 0.22 16.78
N ASP A 145 -5.33 1.50 16.58
CA ASP A 145 -6.22 2.47 15.92
C ASP A 145 -5.39 3.58 15.25
N LEU A 146 -6.00 4.31 14.34
CA LEU A 146 -5.41 5.47 13.69
C LEU A 146 -5.43 6.68 14.64
N TYR A 147 -4.56 7.64 14.35
CA TYR A 147 -4.58 8.91 15.08
C TYR A 147 -5.84 9.71 14.74
N PRO A 148 -6.31 10.58 15.69
CA PRO A 148 -7.50 11.40 15.47
C PRO A 148 -7.48 12.18 14.17
N PHE A 149 -6.35 12.81 13.81
CA PHE A 149 -6.25 13.60 12.57
C PHE A 149 -6.51 12.79 11.29
N VAL A 150 -6.21 11.49 11.31
CA VAL A 150 -6.50 10.60 10.17
C VAL A 150 -7.99 10.37 10.08
N TRP A 151 -8.63 10.07 11.21
CA TRP A 151 -10.08 9.89 11.27
C TRP A 151 -10.85 11.16 10.91
N ASP A 152 -10.42 12.32 11.44
CA ASP A 152 -11.02 13.61 11.10
C ASP A 152 -10.95 13.89 9.60
N THR A 153 -9.81 13.56 8.99
CA THR A 153 -9.63 13.70 7.53
C THR A 153 -10.52 12.72 6.77
N PHE A 154 -10.60 11.46 7.21
CA PHE A 154 -11.46 10.47 6.57
C PHE A 154 -12.93 10.88 6.62
N GLU A 155 -13.40 11.38 7.79
CA GLU A 155 -14.76 11.87 7.95
C GLU A 155 -15.06 13.03 6.99
N LEU A 156 -14.14 14.00 6.86
CA LEU A 156 -14.27 15.10 5.90
C LEU A 156 -14.39 14.62 4.45
N LEU A 157 -13.79 13.49 4.12
CA LEU A 157 -13.83 12.86 2.79
C LEU A 157 -14.97 11.86 2.63
N GLY A 158 -15.83 11.71 3.64
CA GLY A 158 -16.95 10.77 3.61
C GLY A 158 -16.55 9.30 3.78
N ILE A 159 -15.35 9.03 4.29
CA ILE A 159 -14.89 7.68 4.63
C ILE A 159 -15.28 7.41 6.10
N THR A 160 -16.09 6.42 6.32
CA THR A 160 -16.55 6.01 7.65
C THR A 160 -15.69 4.90 8.24
N ARG A 161 -15.87 4.60 9.53
CA ARG A 161 -15.20 3.45 10.16
C ARG A 161 -15.59 2.11 9.51
N ASP A 162 -16.79 2.01 8.96
CA ASP A 162 -17.25 0.81 8.26
C ASP A 162 -16.56 0.63 6.91
N ASP A 163 -15.98 1.68 6.34
CA ASP A 163 -15.21 1.61 5.09
C ASP A 163 -13.77 1.14 5.32
N VAL A 164 -13.29 1.10 6.57
CA VAL A 164 -11.89 0.83 6.91
C VAL A 164 -11.72 -0.57 7.48
N ILE A 165 -10.73 -1.29 6.99
CA ILE A 165 -10.25 -2.56 7.55
C ILE A 165 -8.80 -2.34 7.99
N PHE A 166 -8.46 -2.76 9.20
CA PHE A 166 -7.07 -2.78 9.64
C PHE A 166 -6.34 -3.99 9.07
N LEU A 167 -5.15 -3.71 8.55
CA LEU A 167 -4.29 -4.74 8.00
C LEU A 167 -3.90 -5.75 9.08
N ASP A 168 -4.11 -7.02 8.77
CA ASP A 168 -3.67 -8.15 9.59
C ASP A 168 -2.74 -9.04 8.77
N THR A 169 -1.53 -9.25 9.27
CA THR A 169 -0.48 -10.04 8.64
C THR A 169 -0.76 -11.54 8.59
N LYS A 170 -1.78 -12.01 9.31
CA LYS A 170 -2.24 -13.41 9.29
C LYS A 170 -3.44 -13.63 8.37
N THR A 171 -3.90 -12.58 7.71
CA THR A 171 -5.00 -12.65 6.77
C THR A 171 -4.49 -12.72 5.34
N ARG A 172 -5.00 -13.68 4.58
CA ARG A 172 -4.87 -13.71 3.12
C ARG A 172 -6.03 -12.93 2.51
N TYR A 173 -5.70 -11.97 1.69
CA TYR A 173 -6.66 -11.14 0.98
C TYR A 173 -6.84 -11.68 -0.43
N ASN A 174 -8.08 -11.96 -0.82
CA ASN A 174 -8.37 -12.53 -2.14
C ASN A 174 -8.17 -11.51 -3.25
N THR A 175 -8.50 -10.23 -3.01
CA THR A 175 -8.27 -9.16 -3.99
C THR A 175 -7.83 -7.88 -3.28
N VAL A 176 -6.63 -7.42 -3.61
CA VAL A 176 -6.06 -6.16 -3.14
C VAL A 176 -5.82 -5.24 -4.33
N LEU A 177 -6.33 -4.02 -4.26
CA LEU A 177 -6.06 -2.95 -5.19
C LEU A 177 -5.00 -2.04 -4.58
N VAL A 178 -4.07 -1.58 -5.39
CA VAL A 178 -3.05 -0.60 -4.96
C VAL A 178 -2.90 0.47 -6.02
N GLY A 179 -2.95 1.73 -5.61
CA GLY A 179 -2.67 2.87 -6.49
C GLY A 179 -1.18 3.16 -6.58
N SER A 180 -0.73 3.65 -7.73
CA SER A 180 0.62 4.20 -7.86
C SER A 180 0.78 5.47 -7.04
N SER A 181 2.02 5.79 -6.68
CA SER A 181 2.34 7.05 -6.00
C SER A 181 2.05 8.25 -6.90
N LEU A 182 1.57 9.32 -6.28
CA LEU A 182 1.44 10.64 -6.92
C LEU A 182 2.54 11.61 -6.49
N THR A 183 3.29 11.28 -5.45
CA THR A 183 4.18 12.21 -4.77
C THR A 183 5.64 11.80 -4.77
N HIS A 184 5.95 10.52 -5.00
CA HIS A 184 7.28 9.95 -4.87
C HIS A 184 7.71 9.23 -6.16
N ASP A 185 7.89 9.95 -7.24
CA ASP A 185 8.45 9.39 -8.48
C ASP A 185 9.92 9.77 -8.71
N GLY A 186 10.62 10.08 -7.62
CA GLY A 186 12.02 10.51 -7.65
C GLY A 186 12.21 12.00 -7.91
N LEU A 187 11.13 12.76 -8.01
CA LEU A 187 11.14 14.22 -8.13
C LEU A 187 10.81 14.89 -6.80
N SER A 188 11.41 16.03 -6.56
CA SER A 188 11.31 16.76 -5.29
C SER A 188 9.97 17.46 -5.05
N ASP A 189 9.15 17.60 -6.08
CA ASP A 189 7.90 18.37 -5.99
C ASP A 189 6.66 17.47 -6.09
N PRO A 190 5.71 17.61 -5.16
CA PRO A 190 4.42 16.92 -5.28
C PRO A 190 3.67 17.44 -6.51
N PRO A 191 2.99 16.57 -7.27
CA PRO A 191 2.22 17.00 -8.41
C PRO A 191 1.08 17.94 -7.98
N PRO A 192 0.68 18.89 -8.83
CA PRO A 192 -0.44 19.80 -8.55
C PRO A 192 -1.75 19.08 -8.19
N LEU A 193 -1.95 17.88 -8.72
CA LEU A 193 -3.12 17.03 -8.43
C LEU A 193 -3.16 16.52 -6.98
N SER A 194 -2.01 16.44 -6.28
CA SER A 194 -1.97 15.97 -4.91
C SER A 194 -2.57 16.95 -3.91
N LEU A 195 -2.66 18.22 -4.27
CA LEU A 195 -3.04 19.29 -3.35
C LEU A 195 -4.47 19.84 -3.55
N ILE A 196 -5.15 19.51 -4.65
CA ILE A 196 -6.32 20.29 -5.08
C ILE A 196 -7.58 19.46 -5.36
N HIS A 197 -7.50 18.14 -5.51
CA HIS A 197 -8.59 17.34 -6.07
C HIS A 197 -9.07 16.16 -5.22
N ILE A 198 -8.77 16.18 -3.93
CA ILE A 198 -9.39 15.27 -2.97
C ILE A 198 -10.55 15.97 -2.29
#